data_e21320c1d64ac1e2d241b2e1fe99f6f7
#
_entry.id   e21320c1d64ac1e2d241b2e1fe99f6f7
#
_cell.length_a   1.000
_cell.length_b   1.000
_cell.length_c   1.000
_cell.angle_alpha   90.00
_cell.angle_beta   90.00
_cell.angle_gamma   90.00
#
_symmetry.space_group_name_H-M   'P 1'
#
loop_
_entity.id
_entity.type
_entity.pdbx_description
1 polymer ?
#
loop_
_entity_poly.entity_id
_entity_poly.type
_entity_poly.pdbx_seq_one_letter_code
_entity_poly.pdbx_strand_id
1 'polypeptide(L)'
;MTVVDLHSIIPAFYLQLYFAALLLLGAAGMAYDFVAGKKLAFMRWEGNAGREPPRFSASALLRTVVVDLAGSRQLSACGVSRRASHVLMLWGFILSGAAVFLQTFFFPDASPLAAAFLVPLNVGGLMVLVGGLWFLPLRADVRYEGRPLLRFTRADVFVLNLIAMAALGFGLEAAMLSGSVPSTEVALALYLPVTAFLFVSVPWTKFPHIFYKAGLIVQEKLEGRPARLPVPTEAGGE
;
A
#
# COMPACT_ATOMS: atom_id res chain seq x y z
N MET A 1 -12.78 -31.52 10.51
CA MET A 1 -13.04 -30.51 9.47
C MET A 1 -11.87 -30.56 8.51
N THR A 2 -12.10 -30.92 7.25
CA THR A 2 -11.05 -30.94 6.21
C THR A 2 -10.95 -29.54 5.65
N VAL A 3 -9.83 -28.87 5.89
CA VAL A 3 -9.52 -27.57 5.28
C VAL A 3 -9.19 -27.80 3.81
N VAL A 4 -9.73 -26.98 2.90
CA VAL A 4 -9.40 -27.05 1.47
C VAL A 4 -7.99 -26.52 1.29
N ASP A 5 -7.12 -27.34 0.70
CA ASP A 5 -5.79 -26.89 0.27
C ASP A 5 -5.92 -26.06 -1.02
N LEU A 6 -5.46 -24.83 -1.00
CA LEU A 6 -5.49 -23.93 -2.16
C LEU A 6 -4.71 -24.50 -3.35
N HIS A 7 -3.64 -25.26 -3.08
CA HIS A 7 -2.82 -25.88 -4.14
C HIS A 7 -3.50 -27.07 -4.82
N SER A 8 -4.57 -27.61 -4.22
CA SER A 8 -5.44 -28.59 -4.92
C SER A 8 -6.31 -27.96 -6.00
N ILE A 9 -6.55 -26.62 -5.92
CA ILE A 9 -7.34 -25.86 -6.91
C ILE A 9 -6.40 -25.20 -7.93
N ILE A 10 -5.36 -24.53 -7.47
CA ILE A 10 -4.36 -23.88 -8.33
C ILE A 10 -2.97 -24.32 -7.87
N PRO A 11 -2.19 -24.99 -8.74
CA PRO A 11 -0.82 -25.36 -8.42
C PRO A 11 0.03 -24.14 -8.00
N ALA A 12 0.91 -24.33 -7.02
CA ALA A 12 1.75 -23.28 -6.44
C ALA A 12 2.48 -22.44 -7.49
N PHE A 13 2.98 -23.10 -8.55
CA PHE A 13 3.68 -22.42 -9.65
C PHE A 13 2.84 -21.29 -10.30
N TYR A 14 1.54 -21.52 -10.53
CA TYR A 14 0.68 -20.50 -11.16
C TYR A 14 0.42 -19.33 -10.21
N LEU A 15 0.29 -19.57 -8.91
CA LEU A 15 0.18 -18.51 -7.91
C LEU A 15 1.47 -17.70 -7.82
N GLN A 16 2.63 -18.37 -7.83
CA GLN A 16 3.93 -17.69 -7.87
C GLN A 16 4.09 -16.83 -9.12
N LEU A 17 3.74 -17.37 -10.29
CA LEU A 17 3.79 -16.63 -11.57
C LEU A 17 2.84 -15.42 -11.53
N TYR A 18 1.62 -15.60 -11.02
CA TYR A 18 0.64 -14.52 -10.85
C TYR A 18 1.18 -13.41 -9.96
N PHE A 19 1.68 -13.72 -8.74
CA PHE A 19 2.24 -12.71 -7.86
C PHE A 19 3.51 -12.07 -8.40
N ALA A 20 4.39 -12.81 -9.06
CA ALA A 20 5.56 -12.25 -9.73
C ALA A 20 5.16 -11.25 -10.82
N ALA A 21 4.16 -11.59 -11.64
CA ALA A 21 3.63 -10.68 -12.66
C ALA A 21 3.04 -9.40 -12.04
N LEU A 22 2.30 -9.52 -10.93
CA LEU A 22 1.76 -8.36 -10.21
C LEU A 22 2.85 -7.45 -9.66
N LEU A 23 3.90 -8.01 -9.05
CA LEU A 23 5.04 -7.24 -8.55
C LEU A 23 5.76 -6.49 -9.68
N LEU A 24 5.96 -7.16 -10.84
CA LEU A 24 6.56 -6.53 -12.02
C LEU A 24 5.68 -5.43 -12.59
N LEU A 25 4.35 -5.65 -12.68
CA LEU A 25 3.40 -4.62 -13.12
C LEU A 25 3.37 -3.43 -12.17
N GLY A 26 3.38 -3.67 -10.87
CA GLY A 26 3.46 -2.61 -9.86
C GLY A 26 4.75 -1.80 -9.97
N ALA A 27 5.91 -2.48 -10.13
CA ALA A 27 7.20 -1.85 -10.31
C ALA A 27 7.26 -1.03 -11.62
N ALA A 28 6.75 -1.58 -12.72
CA ALA A 28 6.66 -0.89 -14.00
C ALA A 28 5.73 0.32 -13.92
N GLY A 29 4.57 0.19 -13.26
CA GLY A 29 3.64 1.28 -13.01
C GLY A 29 4.26 2.41 -12.18
N MET A 30 5.03 2.06 -11.15
CA MET A 30 5.81 3.02 -10.37
C MET A 30 6.86 3.73 -11.23
N ALA A 31 7.66 2.98 -11.99
CA ALA A 31 8.67 3.55 -12.88
C ALA A 31 8.04 4.51 -13.90
N TYR A 32 6.92 4.10 -14.51
CA TYR A 32 6.16 4.95 -15.40
C TYR A 32 5.71 6.26 -14.75
N ASP A 33 5.12 6.19 -13.55
CA ASP A 33 4.64 7.37 -12.83
C ASP A 33 5.79 8.31 -12.45
N PHE A 34 6.95 7.79 -12.07
CA PHE A 34 8.15 8.60 -11.80
C PHE A 34 8.68 9.30 -13.04
N VAL A 35 8.75 8.60 -14.17
CA VAL A 35 9.29 9.15 -15.44
C VAL A 35 8.29 10.09 -16.10
N ALA A 36 7.06 9.61 -16.38
CA ALA A 36 6.03 10.38 -17.06
C ALA A 36 5.51 11.55 -16.23
N GLY A 37 5.44 11.40 -14.90
CA GLY A 37 5.06 12.46 -13.97
C GLY A 37 6.13 13.52 -13.75
N LYS A 38 7.28 13.43 -14.43
CA LYS A 38 8.45 14.35 -14.25
C LYS A 38 8.90 14.48 -12.77
N LYS A 39 8.56 13.50 -11.95
CA LYS A 39 8.79 13.54 -10.51
C LYS A 39 10.26 13.34 -10.18
N LEU A 40 11.01 12.68 -11.06
CA LEU A 40 12.47 12.60 -10.99
C LEU A 40 13.14 13.98 -11.17
N ALA A 41 12.60 14.84 -12.04
CA ALA A 41 13.10 16.19 -12.21
C ALA A 41 12.88 17.04 -10.95
N PHE A 42 11.75 16.84 -10.27
CA PHE A 42 11.46 17.51 -9.00
C PHE A 42 12.35 17.01 -7.85
N MET A 43 12.77 15.75 -7.88
CA MET A 43 13.70 15.17 -6.91
C MET A 43 15.16 15.48 -7.22
N ARG A 44 15.49 16.04 -8.40
CA ARG A 44 16.83 16.55 -8.66
C ARG A 44 17.07 17.75 -7.76
N TRP A 45 18.10 17.61 -6.95
CA TRP A 45 18.60 18.72 -6.15
C TRP A 45 19.08 19.84 -7.11
N GLU A 46 18.31 20.92 -7.16
CA GLU A 46 18.79 22.17 -7.73
C GLU A 46 19.71 22.79 -6.68
N GLY A 47 20.98 22.40 -6.73
CA GLY A 47 21.99 22.97 -5.88
C GLY A 47 21.97 24.50 -6.04
N ASN A 48 21.58 25.21 -4.99
CA ASN A 48 21.81 26.63 -4.92
C ASN A 48 23.33 26.84 -5.07
N ALA A 49 23.73 27.47 -6.17
CA ALA A 49 25.12 27.76 -6.43
C ALA A 49 25.75 28.46 -5.20
N GLY A 50 26.69 27.77 -4.55
CA GLY A 50 27.45 28.31 -3.41
C GLY A 50 27.22 27.71 -2.03
N ARG A 51 26.30 26.74 -1.87
CA ARG A 51 26.18 25.98 -0.60
C ARG A 51 26.75 24.60 -0.75
N GLU A 52 27.70 24.24 0.10
CA GLU A 52 28.14 22.84 0.21
C GLU A 52 26.94 21.96 0.61
N PRO A 53 26.76 20.79 -0.04
CA PRO A 53 25.72 19.85 0.36
C PRO A 53 25.95 19.45 1.81
N PRO A 54 24.90 19.48 2.66
CA PRO A 54 25.05 19.08 4.03
C PRO A 54 25.55 17.62 4.10
N ARG A 55 26.62 17.38 4.85
CA ARG A 55 27.20 16.06 5.04
C ARG A 55 26.30 15.23 5.94
N PHE A 56 25.39 14.47 5.35
CA PHE A 56 24.59 13.50 6.10
C PHE A 56 25.25 12.14 6.09
N SER A 57 25.29 11.51 7.25
CA SER A 57 25.54 10.06 7.31
C SER A 57 24.34 9.35 6.67
N ALA A 58 24.59 8.43 5.75
CA ALA A 58 23.53 7.63 5.10
C ALA A 58 22.62 6.94 6.14
N SER A 59 23.17 6.52 7.27
CA SER A 59 22.44 5.93 8.39
C SER A 59 21.48 6.91 9.07
N ALA A 60 21.91 8.18 9.27
CA ALA A 60 21.05 9.21 9.85
C ALA A 60 19.89 9.58 8.93
N LEU A 61 20.16 9.64 7.62
CA LEU A 61 19.14 9.87 6.61
C LEU A 61 18.12 8.72 6.56
N LEU A 62 18.60 7.49 6.47
CA LEU A 62 17.77 6.29 6.47
C LEU A 62 16.90 6.21 7.74
N ARG A 63 17.48 6.44 8.90
CA ARG A 63 16.74 6.48 10.17
C ARG A 63 15.62 7.52 10.14
N THR A 64 15.89 8.73 9.66
CA THR A 64 14.90 9.80 9.56
C THR A 64 13.76 9.42 8.63
N VAL A 65 14.09 8.93 7.42
CA VAL A 65 13.11 8.49 6.43
C VAL A 65 12.24 7.37 7.01
N VAL A 66 12.85 6.36 7.63
CA VAL A 66 12.12 5.24 8.23
C VAL A 66 11.22 5.71 9.37
N VAL A 67 11.70 6.54 10.29
CA VAL A 67 10.91 7.01 11.43
C VAL A 67 9.76 7.93 10.98
N ASP A 68 9.99 8.80 10.02
CA ASP A 68 8.98 9.74 9.53
C ASP A 68 7.93 9.02 8.65
N LEU A 69 8.34 8.04 7.84
CA LEU A 69 7.41 7.19 7.08
C LEU A 69 6.64 6.24 8.00
N ALA A 70 7.35 5.49 8.84
CA ALA A 70 6.76 4.50 9.73
C ALA A 70 5.76 5.12 10.71
N GLY A 71 6.09 6.32 11.24
CA GLY A 71 5.23 7.05 12.16
C GLY A 71 4.24 7.98 11.48
N SER A 72 4.26 8.12 10.16
CA SER A 72 3.42 9.07 9.40
C SER A 72 3.38 10.46 10.06
N ARG A 73 4.53 10.95 10.52
CA ARG A 73 4.63 12.21 11.32
C ARG A 73 4.08 13.43 10.58
N GLN A 74 4.16 13.44 9.25
CA GLN A 74 3.60 14.52 8.43
C GLN A 74 2.07 14.63 8.55
N LEU A 75 1.38 13.55 8.97
CA LEU A 75 -0.06 13.56 9.23
C LEU A 75 -0.41 14.02 10.65
N SER A 76 0.57 14.32 11.50
CA SER A 76 0.30 14.82 12.87
C SER A 76 -0.45 16.16 12.88
N ALA A 77 -0.22 17.01 11.87
CA ALA A 77 -0.99 18.24 11.66
C ALA A 77 -2.46 18.01 11.28
N CYS A 78 -2.79 16.81 10.75
CA CYS A 78 -4.14 16.46 10.31
C CYS A 78 -4.99 15.75 11.39
N GLY A 79 -4.53 15.70 12.64
CA GLY A 79 -5.23 15.07 13.76
C GLY A 79 -4.88 13.59 13.97
N VAL A 80 -5.06 13.14 15.22
CA VAL A 80 -4.64 11.82 15.69
C VAL A 80 -5.40 10.70 14.97
N SER A 81 -6.70 10.83 14.76
CA SER A 81 -7.55 9.81 14.13
C SER A 81 -7.11 9.50 12.69
N ARG A 82 -6.85 10.54 11.89
CA ARG A 82 -6.40 10.37 10.49
C ARG A 82 -5.03 9.71 10.41
N ARG A 83 -4.14 10.09 11.33
CA ARG A 83 -2.83 9.47 11.44
C ARG A 83 -2.93 8.01 11.85
N ALA A 84 -3.76 7.69 12.86
CA ALA A 84 -3.94 6.32 13.35
C ALA A 84 -4.49 5.40 12.27
N SER A 85 -5.55 5.81 11.55
CA SER A 85 -6.11 5.02 10.44
C SER A 85 -5.10 4.78 9.33
N HIS A 86 -4.29 5.78 8.97
CA HIS A 86 -3.24 5.65 7.97
C HIS A 86 -2.12 4.70 8.41
N VAL A 87 -1.67 4.79 9.66
CA VAL A 87 -0.63 3.92 10.23
C VAL A 87 -1.11 2.46 10.26
N LEU A 88 -2.37 2.22 10.65
CA LEU A 88 -2.97 0.89 10.60
C LEU A 88 -2.97 0.33 9.19
N MET A 89 -3.46 1.09 8.19
CA MET A 89 -3.46 0.62 6.80
C MET A 89 -2.05 0.35 6.28
N LEU A 90 -1.09 1.24 6.57
CA LEU A 90 0.29 1.10 6.09
C LEU A 90 0.96 -0.15 6.66
N TRP A 91 0.96 -0.30 7.97
CA TRP A 91 1.60 -1.44 8.62
C TRP A 91 0.84 -2.74 8.39
N GLY A 92 -0.48 -2.67 8.32
CA GLY A 92 -1.30 -3.81 7.96
C GLY A 92 -0.99 -4.32 6.55
N PHE A 93 -0.88 -3.42 5.57
CA PHE A 93 -0.51 -3.76 4.20
C PHE A 93 0.92 -4.34 4.10
N ILE A 94 1.89 -3.74 4.80
CA ILE A 94 3.27 -4.24 4.82
C ILE A 94 3.31 -5.62 5.46
N LEU A 95 2.65 -5.81 6.59
CA LEU A 95 2.66 -7.07 7.35
C LEU A 95 2.01 -8.20 6.57
N SER A 96 0.78 -7.97 6.05
CA SER A 96 0.07 -8.99 5.26
C SER A 96 0.76 -9.26 3.93
N GLY A 97 1.25 -8.21 3.25
CA GLY A 97 1.97 -8.35 1.99
C GLY A 97 3.28 -9.13 2.14
N ALA A 98 4.05 -8.86 3.20
CA ALA A 98 5.25 -9.64 3.51
C ALA A 98 4.92 -11.11 3.83
N ALA A 99 3.84 -11.37 4.59
CA ALA A 99 3.41 -12.71 4.92
C ALA A 99 3.00 -13.50 3.67
N VAL A 100 2.18 -12.91 2.78
CA VAL A 100 1.80 -13.52 1.49
C VAL A 100 3.03 -13.77 0.61
N PHE A 101 3.93 -12.80 0.52
CA PHE A 101 5.16 -12.93 -0.27
C PHE A 101 6.03 -14.09 0.22
N LEU A 102 6.31 -14.15 1.51
CA LEU A 102 7.13 -15.21 2.10
C LEU A 102 6.46 -16.58 1.95
N GLN A 103 5.17 -16.68 2.23
CA GLN A 103 4.40 -17.91 2.09
C GLN A 103 4.41 -18.40 0.63
N THR A 104 4.14 -17.52 -0.33
CA THR A 104 4.03 -17.91 -1.74
C THR A 104 5.36 -18.33 -2.35
N PHE A 105 6.45 -17.63 -2.06
CA PHE A 105 7.73 -17.85 -2.75
C PHE A 105 8.68 -18.76 -2.00
N PHE A 106 8.63 -18.82 -0.67
CA PHE A 106 9.60 -19.56 0.13
C PHE A 106 9.00 -20.76 0.86
N PHE A 107 7.70 -20.73 1.12
CA PHE A 107 7.01 -21.79 1.87
C PHE A 107 5.69 -22.20 1.20
N PRO A 108 5.73 -22.62 -0.08
CA PRO A 108 4.51 -22.95 -0.82
C PRO A 108 3.82 -24.21 -0.29
N ASP A 109 4.55 -25.08 0.43
CA ASP A 109 4.01 -26.33 0.96
C ASP A 109 3.29 -26.10 2.28
N ALA A 110 2.35 -26.98 2.63
CA ALA A 110 1.61 -26.95 3.89
C ALA A 110 2.51 -27.37 5.07
N SER A 111 3.56 -26.60 5.33
CA SER A 111 4.50 -26.81 6.44
C SER A 111 4.05 -26.07 7.70
N PRO A 112 4.52 -26.46 8.90
CA PRO A 112 4.27 -25.69 10.12
C PRO A 112 4.77 -24.24 10.02
N LEU A 113 5.81 -23.98 9.24
CA LEU A 113 6.32 -22.64 8.98
C LEU A 113 5.35 -21.83 8.11
N ALA A 114 4.74 -22.45 7.08
CA ALA A 114 3.69 -21.80 6.29
C ALA A 114 2.49 -21.40 7.16
N ALA A 115 2.09 -22.25 8.10
CA ALA A 115 1.02 -21.95 9.05
C ALA A 115 1.36 -20.75 9.97
N ALA A 116 2.63 -20.54 10.31
CA ALA A 116 3.05 -19.39 11.12
C ALA A 116 2.81 -18.05 10.43
N PHE A 117 2.78 -18.01 9.08
CA PHE A 117 2.50 -16.78 8.32
C PHE A 117 1.00 -16.40 8.31
N LEU A 118 0.10 -17.30 8.67
CA LEU A 118 -1.33 -16.99 8.79
C LEU A 118 -1.59 -15.91 9.86
N VAL A 119 -0.85 -15.93 10.96
CA VAL A 119 -1.01 -14.93 12.02
C VAL A 119 -0.68 -13.51 11.52
N PRO A 120 0.52 -13.21 10.98
CA PRO A 120 0.82 -11.89 10.47
C PRO A 120 -0.06 -11.52 9.25
N LEU A 121 -0.48 -12.48 8.43
CA LEU A 121 -1.41 -12.26 7.34
C LEU A 121 -2.75 -11.73 7.87
N ASN A 122 -3.36 -12.43 8.84
CA ASN A 122 -4.66 -12.09 9.40
C ASN A 122 -4.61 -10.81 10.24
N VAL A 123 -3.59 -10.64 11.07
CA VAL A 123 -3.39 -9.39 11.82
C VAL A 123 -3.23 -8.22 10.87
N GLY A 124 -2.41 -8.36 9.83
CA GLY A 124 -2.22 -7.33 8.82
C GLY A 124 -3.50 -7.02 8.04
N GLY A 125 -4.23 -8.03 7.61
CA GLY A 125 -5.54 -7.90 6.97
C GLY A 125 -6.56 -7.16 7.84
N LEU A 126 -6.64 -7.51 9.13
CA LEU A 126 -7.51 -6.85 10.09
C LEU A 126 -7.12 -5.37 10.29
N MET A 127 -5.83 -5.07 10.38
CA MET A 127 -5.33 -3.70 10.47
C MET A 127 -5.71 -2.87 9.23
N VAL A 128 -5.64 -3.46 8.03
CA VAL A 128 -6.09 -2.81 6.78
C VAL A 128 -7.59 -2.54 6.81
N LEU A 129 -8.41 -3.52 7.21
CA LEU A 129 -9.86 -3.37 7.31
C LEU A 129 -10.25 -2.28 8.31
N VAL A 130 -9.74 -2.37 9.54
CA VAL A 130 -10.06 -1.39 10.59
C VAL A 130 -9.58 -0.01 10.19
N GLY A 131 -8.35 0.12 9.72
CA GLY A 131 -7.78 1.40 9.28
C GLY A 131 -8.53 2.00 8.10
N GLY A 132 -8.87 1.19 7.10
CA GLY A 132 -9.59 1.61 5.90
C GLY A 132 -11.03 2.03 6.19
N LEU A 133 -11.77 1.21 6.93
CA LEU A 133 -13.14 1.52 7.34
C LEU A 133 -13.20 2.75 8.25
N TRP A 134 -12.22 2.92 9.12
CA TRP A 134 -12.10 4.13 9.95
C TRP A 134 -11.78 5.37 9.12
N PHE A 135 -10.97 5.23 8.07
CA PHE A 135 -10.62 6.35 7.19
C PHE A 135 -11.82 6.90 6.40
N LEU A 136 -12.76 6.05 5.98
CA LEU A 136 -13.89 6.46 5.13
C LEU A 136 -14.74 7.58 5.75
N PRO A 137 -15.22 7.50 7.02
CA PRO A 137 -15.99 8.57 7.62
C PRO A 137 -15.16 9.84 7.88
N LEU A 138 -13.87 9.73 8.10
CA LEU A 138 -12.99 10.90 8.31
C LEU A 138 -12.93 11.81 7.08
N ARG A 139 -13.22 11.31 5.88
CA ARG A 139 -13.30 12.12 4.66
C ARG A 139 -14.48 13.10 4.66
N ALA A 140 -15.57 12.74 5.34
CA ALA A 140 -16.75 13.60 5.45
C ALA A 140 -16.58 14.72 6.48
N ASP A 141 -15.63 14.60 7.40
CA ASP A 141 -15.34 15.62 8.39
C ASP A 141 -14.79 16.89 7.69
N VAL A 142 -15.47 18.02 7.90
CA VAL A 142 -15.09 19.34 7.36
C VAL A 142 -13.67 19.74 7.76
N ARG A 143 -13.16 19.23 8.91
CA ARG A 143 -11.79 19.49 9.38
C ARG A 143 -10.71 18.89 8.46
N TYR A 144 -11.08 17.91 7.63
CA TYR A 144 -10.15 17.20 6.73
C TYR A 144 -10.44 17.49 5.27
N GLU A 145 -11.53 16.95 4.72
CA GLU A 145 -11.86 17.06 3.30
C GLU A 145 -13.26 17.62 3.05
N GLY A 146 -14.18 17.50 4.00
CA GLY A 146 -15.55 18.00 3.90
C GLY A 146 -16.34 17.41 2.72
N ARG A 147 -15.96 16.20 2.25
CA ARG A 147 -16.58 15.60 1.06
C ARG A 147 -17.73 14.67 1.45
N PRO A 148 -18.83 14.66 0.68
CA PRO A 148 -19.88 13.67 0.88
C PRO A 148 -19.33 12.24 0.87
N LEU A 149 -19.80 11.38 1.79
CA LEU A 149 -19.31 10.00 1.95
C LEU A 149 -19.37 9.20 0.65
N LEU A 150 -20.40 9.38 -0.17
CA LEU A 150 -20.60 8.64 -1.41
C LEU A 150 -19.88 9.25 -2.63
N ARG A 151 -19.21 10.40 -2.49
CA ARG A 151 -18.47 11.01 -3.59
C ARG A 151 -17.03 10.50 -3.59
N PHE A 152 -16.79 9.42 -4.33
CA PHE A 152 -15.46 8.83 -4.47
C PHE A 152 -14.62 9.55 -5.53
N THR A 153 -13.33 9.67 -5.25
CA THR A 153 -12.32 10.21 -6.16
C THR A 153 -11.33 9.13 -6.54
N ARG A 154 -10.48 9.36 -7.54
CA ARG A 154 -9.38 8.43 -7.90
C ARG A 154 -8.48 8.09 -6.71
N ALA A 155 -8.34 9.01 -5.78
CA ALA A 155 -7.55 8.79 -4.57
C ALA A 155 -8.16 7.74 -3.63
N ASP A 156 -9.47 7.61 -3.64
CA ASP A 156 -10.21 6.70 -2.76
C ASP A 156 -10.23 5.29 -3.31
N VAL A 157 -10.08 5.13 -4.63
CA VAL A 157 -10.04 3.82 -5.30
C VAL A 157 -8.98 2.93 -4.67
N PHE A 158 -7.82 3.48 -4.33
CA PHE A 158 -6.76 2.73 -3.65
C PHE A 158 -7.21 2.20 -2.28
N VAL A 159 -7.82 3.05 -1.44
CA VAL A 159 -8.28 2.65 -0.10
C VAL A 159 -9.42 1.63 -0.19
N LEU A 160 -10.38 1.87 -1.10
CA LEU A 160 -11.49 0.93 -1.32
C LEU A 160 -11.00 -0.43 -1.79
N ASN A 161 -10.00 -0.44 -2.68
CA ASN A 161 -9.42 -1.68 -3.16
C ASN A 161 -8.65 -2.44 -2.06
N LEU A 162 -7.93 -1.73 -1.17
CA LEU A 162 -7.29 -2.34 0.00
C LEU A 162 -8.33 -2.98 0.93
N ILE A 163 -9.44 -2.29 1.21
CA ILE A 163 -10.54 -2.83 2.03
C ILE A 163 -11.13 -4.06 1.35
N ALA A 164 -11.43 -3.99 0.05
CA ALA A 164 -11.99 -5.10 -0.70
C ALA A 164 -11.04 -6.31 -0.72
N MET A 165 -9.74 -6.08 -0.95
CA MET A 165 -8.73 -7.13 -0.93
C MET A 165 -8.66 -7.82 0.43
N ALA A 166 -8.62 -7.07 1.53
CA ALA A 166 -8.57 -7.64 2.88
C ALA A 166 -9.87 -8.40 3.22
N ALA A 167 -11.04 -7.85 2.89
CA ALA A 167 -12.33 -8.51 3.12
C ALA A 167 -12.46 -9.80 2.33
N LEU A 168 -12.09 -9.79 1.04
CA LEU A 168 -12.10 -10.99 0.20
C LEU A 168 -11.03 -12.01 0.63
N GLY A 169 -9.90 -11.57 1.15
CA GLY A 169 -8.88 -12.45 1.74
C GLY A 169 -9.45 -13.24 2.92
N PHE A 170 -10.12 -12.57 3.86
CA PHE A 170 -10.83 -13.25 4.95
C PHE A 170 -11.97 -14.14 4.43
N GLY A 171 -12.70 -13.71 3.41
CA GLY A 171 -13.73 -14.52 2.75
C GLY A 171 -13.16 -15.81 2.14
N LEU A 172 -11.99 -15.71 1.49
CA LEU A 172 -11.27 -16.87 0.95
C LEU A 172 -10.83 -17.83 2.05
N GLU A 173 -10.23 -17.31 3.14
CA GLU A 173 -9.84 -18.13 4.28
C GLU A 173 -11.04 -18.82 4.91
N ALA A 174 -12.15 -18.12 5.12
CA ALA A 174 -13.39 -18.71 5.64
C ALA A 174 -13.94 -19.80 4.71
N ALA A 175 -13.88 -19.61 3.40
CA ALA A 175 -14.28 -20.62 2.41
C ALA A 175 -13.39 -21.86 2.47
N MET A 176 -12.08 -21.69 2.60
CA MET A 176 -11.13 -22.81 2.77
C MET A 176 -11.41 -23.59 4.07
N LEU A 177 -11.66 -22.88 5.18
CA LEU A 177 -11.97 -23.47 6.47
C LEU A 177 -13.32 -24.20 6.48
N SER A 178 -14.26 -23.82 5.61
CA SER A 178 -15.56 -24.51 5.47
C SER A 178 -15.44 -25.92 4.87
N GLY A 179 -14.31 -26.23 4.24
CA GLY A 179 -14.08 -27.50 3.54
C GLY A 179 -14.82 -27.63 2.20
N SER A 180 -15.44 -26.55 1.71
CA SER A 180 -16.20 -26.54 0.45
C SER A 180 -15.32 -26.05 -0.71
N VAL A 181 -14.97 -26.96 -1.62
CA VAL A 181 -14.20 -26.63 -2.82
C VAL A 181 -14.91 -25.57 -3.67
N PRO A 182 -16.22 -25.69 -4.00
CA PRO A 182 -16.89 -24.66 -4.83
C PRO A 182 -16.89 -23.27 -4.21
N SER A 183 -17.06 -23.16 -2.88
CA SER A 183 -17.01 -21.85 -2.21
C SER A 183 -15.61 -21.25 -2.23
N THR A 184 -14.58 -22.10 -2.11
CA THR A 184 -13.18 -21.66 -2.20
C THR A 184 -12.84 -21.19 -3.62
N GLU A 185 -13.29 -21.88 -4.65
CA GLU A 185 -13.10 -21.46 -6.04
C GLU A 185 -13.76 -20.10 -6.34
N VAL A 186 -15.01 -19.90 -5.89
CA VAL A 186 -15.71 -18.62 -6.05
C VAL A 186 -14.99 -17.49 -5.30
N ALA A 187 -14.60 -17.73 -4.04
CA ALA A 187 -13.87 -16.73 -3.25
C ALA A 187 -12.52 -16.37 -3.90
N LEU A 188 -11.80 -17.35 -4.41
CA LEU A 188 -10.55 -17.16 -5.12
C LEU A 188 -10.74 -16.38 -6.43
N ALA A 189 -11.77 -16.74 -7.22
CA ALA A 189 -12.12 -16.04 -8.46
C ALA A 189 -12.47 -14.56 -8.24
N LEU A 190 -12.99 -14.20 -7.06
CA LEU A 190 -13.25 -12.82 -6.67
C LEU A 190 -11.98 -12.12 -6.12
N TYR A 191 -11.15 -12.85 -5.38
CA TYR A 191 -9.95 -12.29 -4.74
C TYR A 191 -8.86 -11.93 -5.77
N LEU A 192 -8.60 -12.80 -6.74
CA LEU A 192 -7.52 -12.58 -7.73
C LEU A 192 -7.72 -11.31 -8.57
N PRO A 193 -8.88 -11.00 -9.16
CA PRO A 193 -9.07 -9.75 -9.90
C PRO A 193 -8.88 -8.49 -9.05
N VAL A 194 -9.30 -8.52 -7.78
CA VAL A 194 -9.16 -7.38 -6.88
C VAL A 194 -7.70 -7.14 -6.52
N THR A 195 -6.92 -8.19 -6.27
CA THR A 195 -5.47 -8.08 -6.07
C THR A 195 -4.76 -7.61 -7.34
N ALA A 196 -5.14 -8.12 -8.52
CA ALA A 196 -4.60 -7.65 -9.80
C ALA A 196 -4.88 -6.16 -10.01
N PHE A 197 -6.09 -5.70 -9.74
CA PHE A 197 -6.48 -4.30 -9.89
C PHE A 197 -5.63 -3.38 -9.00
N LEU A 198 -5.27 -3.80 -7.79
CA LEU A 198 -4.40 -3.03 -6.90
C LEU A 198 -3.07 -2.68 -7.58
N PHE A 199 -2.41 -3.66 -8.18
CA PHE A 199 -1.09 -3.48 -8.79
C PHE A 199 -1.16 -2.80 -10.17
N VAL A 200 -2.15 -3.13 -10.98
CA VAL A 200 -2.37 -2.49 -12.29
C VAL A 200 -2.73 -1.02 -12.15
N SER A 201 -3.49 -0.66 -11.11
CA SER A 201 -3.92 0.72 -10.88
C SER A 201 -2.84 1.64 -10.28
N VAL A 202 -1.65 1.12 -9.97
CA VAL A 202 -0.53 1.88 -9.38
C VAL A 202 -0.30 3.23 -10.07
N PRO A 203 -0.20 3.34 -11.42
CA PRO A 203 0.08 4.62 -12.07
C PRO A 203 -1.00 5.68 -11.88
N TRP A 204 -2.24 5.26 -11.61
CA TRP A 204 -3.41 6.16 -11.53
C TRP A 204 -3.93 6.38 -10.10
N THR A 205 -3.35 5.68 -9.13
CA THR A 205 -3.77 5.74 -7.73
C THR A 205 -2.76 6.46 -6.85
N LYS A 206 -3.07 6.58 -5.55
CA LYS A 206 -2.15 7.15 -4.56
C LYS A 206 -1.04 6.20 -4.10
N PHE A 207 -0.94 4.98 -4.63
CA PHE A 207 0.07 4.02 -4.21
C PHE A 207 1.50 4.60 -4.27
N PRO A 208 1.93 5.26 -5.37
CA PRO A 208 3.29 5.82 -5.47
C PRO A 208 3.61 6.91 -4.45
N HIS A 209 2.60 7.49 -3.77
CA HIS A 209 2.83 8.63 -2.85
C HIS A 209 3.74 8.28 -1.67
N ILE A 210 3.83 7.01 -1.26
CA ILE A 210 4.73 6.55 -0.19
C ILE A 210 6.18 6.82 -0.58
N PHE A 211 6.53 6.53 -1.84
CA PHE A 211 7.88 6.72 -2.38
C PHE A 211 8.21 8.20 -2.59
N TYR A 212 7.24 9.01 -3.04
CA TYR A 212 7.46 10.47 -3.13
C TYR A 212 7.68 11.12 -1.79
N LYS A 213 6.93 10.69 -0.78
CA LYS A 213 7.10 11.22 0.58
C LYS A 213 8.49 10.92 1.10
N ALA A 214 9.03 9.73 0.85
CA ALA A 214 10.40 9.41 1.19
C ALA A 214 11.39 10.37 0.53
N GLY A 215 11.26 10.59 -0.79
CA GLY A 215 12.09 11.54 -1.54
C GLY A 215 11.97 12.98 -1.04
N LEU A 216 10.75 13.44 -0.75
CA LEU A 216 10.50 14.77 -0.22
C LEU A 216 11.11 14.98 1.18
N ILE A 217 11.03 13.98 2.06
CA ILE A 217 11.66 14.03 3.40
C ILE A 217 13.17 14.16 3.26
N VAL A 218 13.76 13.41 2.33
CA VAL A 218 15.19 13.51 2.03
C VAL A 218 15.54 14.92 1.54
N GLN A 219 14.80 15.45 0.59
CA GLN A 219 15.02 16.77 0.02
C GLN A 219 14.85 17.89 1.07
N GLU A 220 13.79 17.84 1.89
CA GLU A 220 13.57 18.78 3.00
C GLU A 220 14.77 18.85 3.95
N LYS A 221 15.31 17.66 4.28
CA LYS A 221 16.47 17.56 5.16
C LYS A 221 17.75 18.08 4.50
N LEU A 222 17.93 17.79 3.20
CA LEU A 222 19.10 18.25 2.44
C LEU A 222 19.08 19.76 2.20
N GLU A 223 17.92 20.35 1.95
CA GLU A 223 17.78 21.77 1.63
C GLU A 223 17.54 22.68 2.85
N GLY A 224 17.20 22.07 4.01
CA GLY A 224 16.85 22.80 5.23
C GLY A 224 15.59 23.66 5.05
N ARG A 225 14.72 23.32 4.12
CA ARG A 225 13.47 24.01 3.81
C ARG A 225 12.30 23.04 3.94
N PRO A 226 11.10 23.51 4.40
CA PRO A 226 9.91 22.67 4.38
C PRO A 226 9.62 22.26 2.93
N ALA A 227 9.40 20.95 2.70
CA ALA A 227 9.08 20.40 1.40
C ALA A 227 7.82 21.09 0.84
N ARG A 228 7.96 21.87 -0.22
CA ARG A 228 6.82 22.41 -0.96
C ARG A 228 6.29 21.30 -1.84
N LEU A 229 5.14 20.74 -1.48
CA LEU A 229 4.39 19.92 -2.43
C LEU A 229 4.09 20.79 -3.67
N PRO A 230 4.32 20.29 -4.90
CA PRO A 230 3.82 20.98 -6.08
C PRO A 230 2.32 21.17 -5.88
N VAL A 231 1.89 22.43 -5.81
CA VAL A 231 0.47 22.77 -5.85
C VAL A 231 0.00 22.20 -7.18
N PRO A 232 -1.04 21.33 -7.20
CA PRO A 232 -1.64 20.93 -8.46
C PRO A 232 -2.00 22.24 -9.16
N THR A 233 -1.35 22.55 -10.27
CA THR A 233 -1.84 23.58 -11.17
C THR A 233 -3.25 23.13 -11.50
N GLU A 234 -4.23 23.82 -10.97
CA GLU A 234 -5.59 23.70 -11.42
C GLU A 234 -5.51 23.83 -12.93
N ALA A 235 -5.73 22.69 -13.61
CA ALA A 235 -5.90 22.70 -15.05
C ALA A 235 -7.05 23.65 -15.29
N GLY A 236 -6.73 24.78 -15.96
CA GLY A 236 -7.61 25.90 -16.18
C GLY A 236 -9.01 25.45 -16.49
N GLY A 237 -9.93 25.99 -15.77
CA GLY A 237 -11.31 25.99 -16.20
C GLY A 237 -11.42 26.80 -17.48
N GLU A 238 -11.89 26.16 -18.49
CA GLU A 238 -12.76 26.67 -19.55
C GLU A 238 -13.56 25.47 -20.06
#